data_ae5fc17fbf5cb438b5c579bcbcfeee79
#
_entry.id   ae5fc17fbf5cb438b5c579bcbcfeee79
#
_cell.length_a   1.000
_cell.length_b   1.000
_cell.length_c   1.000
_cell.angle_alpha   90.00
_cell.angle_beta   90.00
_cell.angle_gamma   90.00
#
_symmetry.space_group_name_H-M   'P 1'
#
loop_
_entity.id
_entity.type
_entity.pdbx_description
1 polymer ?
#
loop_
_entity_poly.entity_id
_entity_poly.type
_entity_poly.pdbx_seq_one_letter_code
_entity_poly.pdbx_strand_id
1 'polypeptide(L)' 'MNADADKKMAEYFGLTVEVICEMKHCAVIRFGDREFVVDASDLVSVSQLSRAA' A
#
# COMPACT_ATOMS: atom_id res chain seq x y z
N MET A 1 -5.73 17.44 -11.47
CA MET A 1 -5.75 16.51 -10.95
C MET A 1 -4.55 15.95 -10.47
N ASN A 2 -4.43 15.54 -9.43
CA ASN A 2 -3.36 15.15 -8.82
C ASN A 2 -3.33 13.73 -8.70
N ALA A 3 -2.61 13.09 -9.53
CA ALA A 3 -2.52 11.65 -9.48
C ALA A 3 -1.94 11.20 -8.17
N ASP A 4 -1.11 12.01 -7.59
CA ASP A 4 -0.52 11.61 -6.34
C ASP A 4 -1.53 11.49 -5.23
N ALA A 5 -2.56 12.25 -5.29
CA ALA A 5 -3.57 12.22 -4.25
C ALA A 5 -4.32 10.90 -4.25
N ASP A 6 -4.31 10.21 -5.37
CA ASP A 6 -5.02 8.96 -5.46
C ASP A 6 -4.18 7.76 -5.14
N LYS A 7 -2.90 7.95 -4.92
CA LYS A 7 -2.05 6.84 -4.61
C LYS A 7 -2.33 6.33 -3.23
N LYS A 8 -2.46 5.04 -3.10
CA LYS A 8 -2.67 4.42 -1.82
C LYS A 8 -1.37 3.79 -1.37
N MET A 9 -0.91 4.19 -0.21
CA MET A 9 0.35 3.69 0.30
C MET A 9 0.10 2.80 1.50
N ALA A 10 0.98 1.88 1.74
CA ALA A 10 0.90 1.00 2.89
C ALA A 10 2.30 0.56 3.29
N GLU A 11 2.40 -0.03 4.46
CA GLU A 11 3.67 -0.59 4.91
C GLU A 11 3.61 -2.09 4.82
N TYR A 12 4.68 -2.68 4.32
CA TYR A 12 4.77 -4.12 4.21
C TYR A 12 6.08 -4.51 4.87
N PHE A 13 6.00 -5.10 6.06
CA PHE A 13 7.17 -5.49 6.84
C PHE A 13 8.17 -4.33 6.97
N GLY A 14 7.65 -3.17 7.28
CA GLY A 14 8.51 -2.01 7.50
C GLY A 14 8.88 -1.23 6.26
N LEU A 15 8.44 -1.69 5.09
CA LEU A 15 8.74 -0.97 3.86
C LEU A 15 7.49 -0.24 3.38
N THR A 16 7.66 0.98 2.95
CA THR A 16 6.53 1.74 2.40
C THR A 16 6.37 1.38 0.94
N VAL A 17 5.20 0.92 0.59
CA VAL A 17 4.93 0.45 -0.77
C VAL A 17 3.66 1.09 -1.28
N GLU A 18 3.50 1.10 -2.59
CA GLU A 18 2.29 1.62 -3.22
C GLU A 18 1.33 0.46 -3.46
N VAL A 19 0.07 0.63 -3.08
CA VAL A 19 -0.94 -0.41 -3.30
C VAL A 19 -1.61 -0.14 -4.62
N ILE A 20 -1.45 -1.05 -5.55
CA ILE A 20 -2.00 -0.88 -6.88
C ILE A 20 -3.42 -1.41 -6.93
N CYS A 21 -3.66 -2.55 -6.30
CA CYS A 21 -4.96 -3.15 -6.35
C CYS A 21 -5.18 -3.94 -5.06
N GLU A 22 -6.34 -3.80 -4.46
CA GLU A 22 -6.66 -4.54 -3.26
C GLU A 22 -7.74 -5.54 -3.56
N MET A 23 -7.55 -6.77 -3.12
CA MET A 23 -8.55 -7.79 -3.27
C MET A 23 -8.95 -8.25 -1.89
N LYS A 24 -9.83 -9.26 -1.84
CA LYS A 24 -10.39 -9.65 -0.58
C LYS A 24 -9.34 -10.19 0.37
N HIS A 25 -8.43 -11.00 -0.13
CA HIS A 25 -7.44 -11.65 0.71
C HIS A 25 -6.01 -11.29 0.34
N CYS A 26 -5.82 -10.58 -0.73
CA CYS A 26 -4.48 -10.24 -1.17
C CYS A 26 -4.48 -8.87 -1.82
N ALA A 27 -3.31 -8.37 -2.10
CA ALA A 27 -3.18 -7.07 -2.72
C ALA A 27 -1.97 -7.08 -3.62
N VAL A 28 -2.01 -6.24 -4.65
CA VAL A 28 -0.87 -6.05 -5.52
C VAL A 28 -0.20 -4.75 -5.10
N ILE A 29 1.07 -4.82 -4.81
CA ILE A 29 1.82 -3.65 -4.39
C ILE A 29 2.97 -3.42 -5.34
N ARG A 30 3.47 -2.20 -5.34
CA ARG A 30 4.61 -1.85 -6.14
C ARG A 30 5.69 -1.28 -5.25
N PHE A 31 6.91 -1.79 -5.41
CA PHE A 31 8.04 -1.28 -4.69
C PHE A 31 9.15 -1.09 -5.70
N GLY A 32 9.61 0.14 -5.87
CA GLY A 32 10.54 0.46 -6.91
C GLY A 32 9.86 0.31 -8.26
N ASP A 33 10.42 -0.48 -9.14
CA ASP A 33 9.77 -0.73 -10.41
C ASP A 33 9.30 -2.17 -10.52
N ARG A 34 9.03 -2.82 -9.39
CA ARG A 34 8.54 -4.18 -9.38
C ARG A 34 7.21 -4.25 -8.69
N GLU A 35 6.40 -5.20 -9.09
CA GLU A 35 5.09 -5.41 -8.50
C GLU A 35 5.04 -6.79 -7.88
N PHE A 36 4.37 -6.89 -6.74
CA PHE A 36 4.28 -8.14 -6.01
C PHE A 36 2.86 -8.34 -5.53
N VAL A 37 2.46 -9.59 -5.42
CA VAL A 37 1.18 -9.93 -4.82
C VAL A 37 1.46 -10.43 -3.42
N VAL A 38 0.81 -9.81 -2.44
CA VAL A 38 1.04 -10.12 -1.03
C VAL A 38 -0.30 -10.32 -0.34
N ASP A 39 -0.25 -10.90 0.85
CA ASP A 39 -1.45 -11.04 1.65
C ASP A 39 -1.92 -9.69 2.13
N ALA A 40 -3.19 -9.43 2.00
CA ALA A 40 -3.72 -8.15 2.45
C ALA A 40 -3.49 -7.95 3.94
N SER A 41 -3.49 -9.01 4.71
CA SER A 41 -3.31 -8.89 6.15
C SER A 41 -1.89 -8.50 6.54
N ASP A 42 -0.95 -8.61 5.62
CA ASP A 42 0.42 -8.21 5.91
C ASP A 42 0.64 -6.74 5.65
N LEU A 43 -0.33 -6.05 5.11
CA LEU A 43 -0.20 -4.64 4.81
C LEU A 43 -0.79 -3.80 5.94
N VAL A 44 -0.11 -2.71 6.26
CA VAL A 44 -0.60 -1.77 7.26
C VAL A 44 -0.85 -0.45 6.55
N SER A 45 -2.03 0.08 6.71
CA SER A 45 -2.36 1.31 6.01
C SER A 45 -1.57 2.48 6.56
N VAL A 46 -0.81 3.11 5.70
CA VAL A 46 -0.01 4.24 6.12
C VAL A 46 -0.90 5.39 6.55
N SER A 47 -2.01 5.55 5.88
CA SER A 47 -2.88 6.66 6.22
C SER A 47 -3.45 6.50 7.62
N GLN A 48 -3.63 5.30 8.09
CA GLN A 48 -4.07 5.11 9.45
C GLN A 48 -2.98 5.42 10.43
N LEU A 49 -1.75 5.11 10.08
CA LEU A 49 -0.65 5.38 10.95
C LEU A 49 -0.41 6.87 11.08
N SER A 50 -0.56 7.59 10.01
CA SER A 50 -0.27 9.00 10.05
C SER A 50 -1.42 9.83 10.55
N ARG A 51 -2.55 9.22 10.87
CA ARG A 51 -3.63 9.99 11.34
C ARG A 51 -3.45 10.41 12.69
N ALA A 52 -2.39 10.21 13.26
CA ALA A 52 -2.21 10.50 14.63
C ALA A 52 -2.58 11.89 14.98
N ALA A 53 -2.51 12.73 14.14
CA ALA A 53 -2.86 14.09 14.47
C ALA A 53 -4.32 14.24 14.75
#